data_48e9f2327a5f1bdfc6fac350a9b44176
#
_entry.id   48e9f2327a5f1bdfc6fac350a9b44176
#
_cell.length_a   1.000
_cell.length_b   1.000
_cell.length_c   1.000
_cell.angle_alpha   90.00
_cell.angle_beta   90.00
_cell.angle_gamma   90.00
#
_symmetry.space_group_name_H-M   'P 1'
#
loop_
_entity.id
_entity.type
_entity.pdbx_description
1 polymer ?
#
loop_
_entity_poly.entity_id
_entity_poly.type
_entity_poly.pdbx_seq_one_letter_code
_entity_poly.pdbx_strand_id
1 'polypeptide(L)'
;VLAPGERATIGTGCAIALPDGFAAFVVPRSGLAAKHGITIVNSPGTVDAGYRGELRVTLLNTDAHESYSIAVGDRIAQLIIWPVVRARFVPVESLPGSHRGQRGFGSTGYGEGLESTEGASA
;
A
#
# COMPACT_ATOMS: atom_id res chain seq x y z
N VAL A 1 15.70 -7.56 -15.59
CA VAL A 1 15.75 -6.13 -15.91
C VAL A 1 14.33 -5.61 -16.12
N LEU A 2 14.03 -4.53 -15.46
CA LEU A 2 12.74 -3.83 -15.56
C LEU A 2 12.94 -2.55 -16.37
N ALA A 3 12.38 -2.50 -17.57
CA ALA A 3 12.42 -1.30 -18.39
C ALA A 3 11.46 -0.24 -17.83
N PRO A 4 11.63 1.05 -18.19
CA PRO A 4 10.69 2.09 -17.80
C PRO A 4 9.25 1.73 -18.15
N GLY A 5 8.36 1.85 -17.17
CA GLY A 5 6.95 1.49 -17.33
C GLY A 5 6.63 0.01 -17.26
N GLU A 6 7.64 -0.84 -17.16
CA GLU A 6 7.45 -2.29 -17.09
C GLU A 6 7.16 -2.75 -15.67
N ARG A 7 6.32 -3.75 -15.53
CA ARG A 7 6.08 -4.43 -14.26
C ARG A 7 6.39 -5.91 -14.40
N ALA A 8 6.81 -6.51 -13.29
CA ALA A 8 7.05 -7.95 -13.21
C ALA A 8 6.75 -8.46 -11.82
N THR A 9 6.20 -9.65 -11.75
CA THR A 9 5.97 -10.33 -10.48
C THR A 9 7.15 -11.23 -10.16
N ILE A 10 7.79 -10.96 -9.04
CA ILE A 10 9.03 -11.61 -8.63
C ILE A 10 8.77 -12.44 -7.38
N GLY A 11 9.15 -13.71 -7.44
CA GLY A 11 9.10 -14.60 -6.29
C GLY A 11 10.23 -14.30 -5.32
N THR A 12 9.93 -14.36 -4.03
CA THR A 12 10.92 -14.11 -2.97
C THR A 12 11.57 -15.38 -2.46
N GLY A 13 11.01 -16.54 -2.78
CA GLY A 13 11.44 -17.80 -2.20
C GLY A 13 11.02 -18.01 -0.75
N CYS A 14 10.22 -17.10 -0.21
CA CYS A 14 9.77 -17.15 1.19
C CYS A 14 8.28 -17.43 1.28
N ALA A 15 7.91 -18.19 2.30
CA ALA A 15 6.52 -18.37 2.72
C ALA A 15 6.46 -18.16 4.23
N ILE A 16 5.33 -17.68 4.73
CA ILE A 16 5.17 -17.36 6.14
C ILE A 16 3.89 -17.98 6.70
N ALA A 17 3.85 -18.11 8.00
CA ALA A 17 2.66 -18.48 8.75
C ALA A 17 2.42 -17.45 9.84
N LEU A 18 1.34 -16.70 9.72
CA LEU A 18 0.98 -15.69 10.70
C LEU A 18 -0.05 -16.26 11.68
N PRO A 19 0.04 -15.89 12.96
CA PRO A 19 -1.05 -16.22 13.90
C PRO A 19 -2.32 -15.48 13.53
N ASP A 20 -3.46 -16.03 13.93
CA ASP A 20 -4.74 -15.35 13.77
C ASP A 20 -4.69 -13.99 14.46
N GLY A 21 -5.35 -13.01 13.88
CA GLY A 21 -5.36 -11.64 14.38
C GLY A 21 -4.23 -10.77 13.84
N PHE A 22 -3.39 -11.31 12.97
CA PHE A 22 -2.32 -10.54 12.33
C PHE A 22 -2.43 -10.61 10.82
N ALA A 23 -1.93 -9.59 10.16
CA ALA A 23 -1.73 -9.57 8.72
C ALA A 23 -0.35 -9.01 8.41
N ALA A 24 0.19 -9.37 7.27
CA ALA A 24 1.42 -8.81 6.79
C ALA A 24 1.14 -7.95 5.55
N PHE A 25 1.95 -6.91 5.38
CA PHE A 25 1.84 -6.00 4.24
C PHE A 25 3.18 -5.90 3.56
N VAL A 26 3.19 -6.17 2.27
CA VAL A 26 4.35 -6.00 1.41
C VAL A 26 4.31 -4.59 0.87
N VAL A 27 5.32 -3.80 1.21
CA VAL A 27 5.37 -2.38 0.86
C VAL A 27 6.70 -2.03 0.20
N PRO A 28 6.75 -0.92 -0.57
CA PRO A 28 7.98 -0.49 -1.23
C PRO A 28 9.06 -0.06 -0.25
N ARG A 29 10.28 -0.11 -0.72
CA ARG A 29 11.44 0.45 -0.01
C ARG A 29 11.64 1.88 -0.46
N SER A 30 11.81 2.78 0.51
CA SER A 30 11.94 4.20 0.24
C SER A 30 13.16 4.53 -0.65
N GLY A 31 14.26 3.85 -0.45
CA GLY A 31 15.47 4.07 -1.25
C GLY A 31 15.29 3.70 -2.72
N LEU A 32 14.64 2.56 -2.98
CA LEU A 32 14.33 2.16 -4.36
C LEU A 32 13.33 3.11 -5.00
N ALA A 33 12.34 3.54 -4.26
CA ALA A 33 11.35 4.48 -4.74
C ALA A 33 11.99 5.82 -5.11
N ALA A 34 12.78 6.39 -4.22
CA ALA A 34 13.34 7.73 -4.41
C ALA A 34 14.45 7.78 -5.47
N LYS A 35 15.31 6.76 -5.48
CA LYS A 35 16.47 6.77 -6.39
C LYS A 35 16.18 6.18 -7.76
N HIS A 36 15.33 5.18 -7.82
CA HIS A 36 15.13 4.38 -9.03
C HIS A 36 13.69 4.34 -9.51
N GLY A 37 12.75 4.95 -8.78
CA GLY A 37 11.36 4.95 -9.15
C GLY A 37 10.70 3.59 -9.08
N ILE A 38 11.25 2.66 -8.30
CA ILE A 38 10.70 1.31 -8.18
C ILE A 38 9.63 1.30 -7.10
N THR A 39 8.46 0.83 -7.45
CA THR A 39 7.32 0.72 -6.54
C THR A 39 6.65 -0.64 -6.69
N ILE A 40 5.63 -0.86 -5.90
CA ILE A 40 4.83 -2.09 -5.92
C ILE A 40 3.44 -1.73 -6.40
N VAL A 41 2.98 -2.42 -7.44
CA VAL A 41 1.72 -2.08 -8.13
C VAL A 41 0.51 -2.12 -7.21
N ASN A 42 0.44 -3.12 -6.34
CA ASN A 42 -0.68 -3.33 -5.44
C ASN A 42 -0.37 -2.95 -3.99
N SER A 43 0.56 -2.04 -3.78
CA SER A 43 0.93 -1.63 -2.41
C SER A 43 -0.25 -0.99 -1.67
N PRO A 44 -0.48 -1.38 -0.40
CA PRO A 44 0.18 -2.46 0.32
C PRO A 44 -0.32 -3.83 -0.12
N GLY A 45 0.59 -4.73 -0.46
CA GLY A 45 0.23 -6.11 -0.78
C GLY A 45 -0.16 -6.84 0.49
N THR A 46 -1.40 -7.25 0.60
CA THR A 46 -1.93 -7.82 1.84
C THR A 46 -1.76 -9.34 1.88
N VAL A 47 -1.19 -9.82 2.97
CA VAL A 47 -1.01 -11.24 3.24
C VAL A 47 -1.80 -11.58 4.50
N ASP A 48 -2.85 -12.38 4.38
CA ASP A 48 -3.66 -12.76 5.52
C ASP A 48 -3.04 -13.92 6.32
N ALA A 49 -3.60 -14.17 7.50
CA ALA A 49 -3.06 -15.20 8.39
C ALA A 49 -3.13 -16.62 7.82
N GLY A 50 -4.07 -16.87 6.91
CA GLY A 50 -4.27 -18.19 6.31
C GLY A 50 -3.40 -18.48 5.09
N TYR A 51 -2.73 -17.46 4.56
CA TYR A 51 -1.93 -17.66 3.35
C TYR A 51 -0.64 -18.40 3.66
N ARG A 52 -0.35 -19.44 2.89
CA ARG A 52 0.85 -20.29 3.04
C ARG A 52 1.69 -20.37 1.78
N GLY A 53 1.30 -19.65 0.74
CA GLY A 53 2.04 -19.67 -0.51
C GLY A 53 3.27 -18.78 -0.47
N GLU A 54 4.02 -18.83 -1.54
CA GLU A 54 5.19 -17.99 -1.71
C GLU A 54 4.79 -16.52 -1.75
N LEU A 55 5.54 -15.69 -1.05
CA LEU A 55 5.41 -14.24 -1.15
C LEU A 55 5.97 -13.78 -2.48
N ARG A 56 5.14 -13.10 -3.25
CA ARG A 56 5.52 -12.55 -4.54
C ARG A 56 5.31 -11.05 -4.54
N VAL A 57 6.14 -10.35 -5.27
CA VAL A 57 6.13 -8.88 -5.30
C VAL A 57 5.99 -8.44 -6.75
N THR A 58 4.95 -7.68 -7.04
CA THR A 58 4.76 -7.10 -8.36
C THR A 58 5.37 -5.72 -8.39
N LEU A 59 6.58 -5.64 -8.93
CA LEU A 59 7.33 -4.39 -9.04
C LEU A 59 6.97 -3.64 -10.31
N LEU A 60 7.02 -2.33 -10.22
CA LEU A 60 6.83 -1.43 -11.35
C LEU A 60 7.98 -0.43 -11.38
N ASN A 61 8.59 -0.26 -12.55
CA ASN A 61 9.57 0.80 -12.75
C ASN A 61 8.86 2.06 -13.26
N THR A 62 8.80 3.08 -12.41
CA THR A 62 8.18 4.36 -12.77
C THR A 62 9.17 5.37 -13.31
N ASP A 63 10.45 5.02 -13.40
CA ASP A 63 11.44 5.93 -13.98
C ASP A 63 11.12 6.17 -15.46
N ALA A 64 11.39 7.37 -15.93
CA ALA A 64 11.07 7.73 -17.31
C ALA A 64 12.10 7.23 -18.31
N HIS A 65 13.34 6.98 -17.88
CA HIS A 65 14.45 6.75 -18.79
C HIS A 65 15.29 5.51 -18.47
N GLU A 66 15.49 5.19 -17.20
CA GLU A 66 16.45 4.17 -16.78
C GLU A 66 15.78 2.84 -16.46
N SER A 67 16.34 1.78 -17.02
CA SER A 67 15.98 0.41 -16.61
C SER A 67 16.60 0.08 -15.27
N TYR A 68 15.98 -0.83 -14.53
CA TYR A 68 16.48 -1.29 -13.24
C TYR A 68 16.73 -2.79 -13.29
N SER A 69 17.93 -3.21 -12.86
CA SER A 69 18.31 -4.62 -12.81
C SER A 69 18.15 -5.16 -11.40
N ILE A 70 17.50 -6.32 -11.30
CA ILE A 70 17.28 -7.01 -10.04
C ILE A 70 18.05 -8.32 -10.07
N ALA A 71 18.85 -8.56 -9.04
CA ALA A 71 19.62 -9.79 -8.88
C ALA A 71 19.13 -10.56 -7.67
N VAL A 72 19.42 -11.87 -7.66
CA VAL A 72 19.13 -12.71 -6.52
C VAL A 72 19.83 -12.15 -5.28
N GLY A 73 19.08 -12.05 -4.18
CA GLY A 73 19.59 -11.46 -2.94
C GLY A 73 19.30 -9.98 -2.77
N ASP A 74 18.84 -9.31 -3.82
CA ASP A 74 18.47 -7.90 -3.71
C ASP A 74 17.24 -7.72 -2.82
N ARG A 75 17.26 -6.63 -2.06
CA ARG A 75 16.13 -6.25 -1.22
C ARG A 75 15.19 -5.40 -2.04
N ILE A 76 14.04 -5.95 -2.40
CA ILE A 76 13.10 -5.31 -3.34
C ILE A 76 11.83 -4.78 -2.67
N ALA A 77 11.59 -5.17 -1.43
CA ALA A 77 10.39 -4.81 -0.69
C ALA A 77 10.66 -4.94 0.80
N GLN A 78 9.70 -4.57 1.60
CA GLN A 78 9.74 -4.84 3.03
C GLN A 78 8.40 -5.38 3.49
N LEU A 79 8.45 -6.18 4.54
CA LEU A 79 7.28 -6.82 5.11
C LEU A 79 6.97 -6.20 6.46
N ILE A 80 5.74 -5.73 6.63
CA ILE A 80 5.26 -5.16 7.89
C ILE A 80 4.19 -6.09 8.44
N ILE A 81 4.30 -6.45 9.72
CA ILE A 81 3.32 -7.31 10.38
C ILE A 81 2.55 -6.48 11.39
N TRP A 82 1.23 -6.48 11.27
CA TRP A 82 0.35 -5.68 12.13
C TRP A 82 -0.75 -6.53 12.74
N PRO A 83 -1.17 -6.24 13.97
CA PRO A 83 -2.44 -6.76 14.45
C PRO A 83 -3.57 -6.14 13.66
N VAL A 84 -4.59 -6.94 13.35
CA VAL A 84 -5.75 -6.48 12.59
C VAL A 84 -7.02 -6.72 13.37
N VAL A 85 -7.98 -5.85 13.13
CA VAL A 85 -9.32 -5.94 13.71
C VAL A 85 -10.27 -6.40 12.61
N ARG A 86 -11.11 -7.39 12.93
CA ARG A 86 -12.14 -7.83 11.99
C ARG A 86 -13.32 -6.88 12.04
N ALA A 87 -13.66 -6.33 10.89
CA ALA A 87 -14.85 -5.51 10.75
C ALA A 87 -16.04 -6.39 10.40
N ARG A 88 -17.20 -6.06 10.95
CA ARG A 88 -18.46 -6.67 10.57
C ARG A 88 -19.39 -5.55 10.11
N PHE A 89 -19.90 -5.68 8.90
CA PHE A 89 -20.85 -4.73 8.38
C PHE A 89 -22.22 -5.00 8.96
N VAL A 90 -22.83 -3.96 9.49
CA VAL A 90 -24.21 -4.00 10.01
C VAL A 90 -25.03 -3.02 9.17
N PRO A 91 -25.98 -3.53 8.37
CA PRO A 91 -26.86 -2.65 7.60
C PRO A 91 -27.71 -1.80 8.53
N VAL A 92 -27.77 -0.54 8.26
CA VAL A 92 -28.59 0.41 9.02
C VAL A 92 -29.25 1.39 8.07
N GLU A 93 -30.35 2.03 8.50
CA GLU A 93 -31.01 3.04 7.68
C GLU A 93 -30.30 4.38 7.71
N SER A 94 -29.61 4.68 8.82
CA SER A 94 -28.83 5.89 8.98
C SER A 94 -27.63 5.61 9.86
N LEU A 95 -26.59 6.45 9.72
CA LEU A 95 -25.39 6.35 10.52
C LEU A 95 -25.48 7.26 11.74
N PRO A 96 -24.81 6.90 12.86
CA PRO A 96 -24.64 7.83 13.98
C PRO A 96 -23.99 9.12 13.51
N GLY A 97 -24.38 10.23 14.11
CA GLY A 97 -23.79 11.53 13.79
C GLY A 97 -22.33 11.60 14.21
N SER A 98 -21.57 12.45 13.54
CA SER A 98 -20.17 12.71 13.85
C SER A 98 -19.85 14.18 13.66
N HIS A 99 -18.74 14.62 14.22
CA HIS A 99 -18.26 15.99 14.06
C HIS A 99 -18.01 16.34 12.60
N ARG A 100 -17.47 15.39 11.81
CA ARG A 100 -17.15 15.62 10.41
C ARG A 100 -18.37 15.48 9.49
N GLY A 101 -19.31 14.62 9.84
CA GLY A 101 -20.49 14.34 9.01
C GLY A 101 -20.10 13.75 7.67
N GLN A 102 -20.67 14.30 6.59
CA GLN A 102 -20.44 13.81 5.23
C GLN A 102 -19.22 14.41 4.55
N ARG A 103 -18.50 15.30 5.21
CA ARG A 103 -17.34 15.94 4.60
C ARG A 103 -16.25 14.92 4.29
N GLY A 104 -15.70 15.02 3.12
CA GLY A 104 -14.71 14.10 2.61
C GLY A 104 -13.44 14.82 2.17
N PHE A 105 -13.06 14.64 0.92
CA PHE A 105 -11.82 15.17 0.38
C PHE A 105 -11.69 16.67 0.62
N GLY A 106 -10.53 17.07 1.18
CA GLY A 106 -10.24 18.46 1.45
C GLY A 106 -10.86 19.01 2.73
N SER A 107 -11.57 18.19 3.50
CA SER A 107 -12.23 18.63 4.73
C SER A 107 -11.27 19.18 5.78
N THR A 108 -10.00 18.77 5.74
CA THR A 108 -8.96 19.25 6.66
C THR A 108 -8.11 20.36 6.07
N GLY A 109 -8.43 20.81 4.86
CA GLY A 109 -7.70 21.86 4.18
C GLY A 109 -6.46 21.36 3.46
N TYR A 110 -5.86 22.21 2.63
CA TYR A 110 -4.68 21.87 1.82
C TYR A 110 -3.45 22.70 2.17
N GLY A 111 -3.51 23.44 3.24
CA GLY A 111 -2.43 24.31 3.69
C GLY A 111 -2.94 25.53 4.39
N GLU A 112 -2.03 26.41 4.83
CA GLU A 112 -2.39 27.64 5.49
C GLU A 112 -3.26 28.50 4.60
N GLY A 113 -4.34 29.02 5.15
CA GLY A 113 -5.26 29.87 4.42
C GLY A 113 -6.28 29.15 3.58
N LEU A 114 -6.23 27.82 3.50
CA LEU A 114 -7.20 27.06 2.74
C LEU A 114 -8.28 26.41 3.61
N GLU A 115 -8.04 26.31 4.88
CA GLU A 115 -8.98 25.69 5.82
C GLU A 115 -10.31 26.44 5.95
N SER A 116 -10.34 27.67 5.54
CA SER A 116 -11.57 28.46 5.58
C SER A 116 -12.50 28.23 4.39
N THR A 117 -12.10 27.44 3.43
CA THR A 117 -12.92 27.18 2.24
C THR A 117 -13.96 26.11 2.53
N GLU A 118 -15.02 26.48 3.17
CA GLU A 118 -16.01 25.51 3.62
C GLU A 118 -16.70 24.75 2.51
N GLY A 119 -16.91 25.34 1.40
CA GLY A 119 -17.53 24.67 0.29
C GLY A 119 -16.65 23.64 -0.42
N ALA A 120 -15.39 23.53 -0.03
CA ALA A 120 -14.46 22.64 -0.70
C ALA A 120 -14.62 21.17 -0.31
N SER A 121 -15.39 20.86 0.69
CA SER A 121 -15.62 19.46 1.04
C SER A 121 -16.43 18.77 -0.06
N ALA A 122 -16.00 17.61 -0.41
CA ALA A 122 -16.62 16.87 -1.50
C ALA A 122 -17.44 15.71 -0.98
#